data_bbc07598e6f290822492115856e6249a
#
_entry.id   bbc07598e6f290822492115856e6249a
#
_cell.length_a   1.000
_cell.length_b   1.000
_cell.length_c   1.000
_cell.angle_alpha   90.00
_cell.angle_beta   90.00
_cell.angle_gamma   90.00
#
_symmetry.space_group_name_H-M   'P 1'
#
loop_
_entity.id
_entity.type
_entity.pdbx_description
1 polymer ?
#
loop_
_entity_poly.entity_id
_entity_poly.type
_entity_poly.pdbx_seq_one_letter_code
_entity_poly.pdbx_strand_id
1 'polypeptide(L)'
;MFFVRCTLYLSVSMIKLQPNTFPPHIDKAAIQELPLTHFEGEVIVIDHPSQVAEAAQYLNQFTVLGVDTEARPSFKRGVHYPTALVQISTQERCYLFRLTHVGLPVEIAQILANPAICKVGLAFKDDINGLRRRRDFKPANCIDLQSIVCKYGIMDLGLQKIFAIIFGKKISKSQQLTNWENSHLTPEQARYASTDAWATLLIYLVLQQTKPLSKKQVEALKQAEKEAQYQRQQEALARKAQAANEQNS
;
A
#
# COMPACT_ATOMS: atom_id res chain seq x y z
N MET A 1 36.29 -8.52 -4.03
CA MET A 1 35.55 -9.42 -3.13
C MET A 1 34.97 -8.56 -2.01
N PHE A 2 33.85 -7.93 -2.26
CA PHE A 2 33.18 -7.03 -1.31
C PHE A 2 32.05 -7.81 -0.62
N PHE A 3 32.25 -8.12 0.64
CA PHE A 3 31.20 -8.61 1.52
C PHE A 3 30.21 -7.48 1.78
N VAL A 4 29.08 -7.49 1.08
CA VAL A 4 27.89 -6.73 1.48
C VAL A 4 27.37 -7.42 2.73
N ARG A 5 27.70 -6.88 3.90
CA ARG A 5 27.07 -7.27 5.17
C ARG A 5 25.61 -6.93 5.08
N CYS A 6 24.81 -7.97 4.94
CA CYS A 6 23.37 -7.93 5.10
C CYS A 6 23.03 -7.60 6.57
N THR A 7 22.93 -6.30 6.88
CA THR A 7 22.51 -5.82 8.22
C THR A 7 20.98 -5.74 8.28
N LEU A 8 20.28 -6.73 7.75
CA LEU A 8 18.83 -6.74 7.52
C LEU A 8 18.04 -7.48 8.59
N TYR A 9 18.61 -7.72 9.78
CA TYR A 9 17.99 -8.67 10.74
C TYR A 9 17.43 -8.06 12.04
N LEU A 10 17.47 -6.76 12.27
CA LEU A 10 17.21 -6.26 13.64
C LEU A 10 15.83 -5.63 13.90
N SER A 11 15.02 -5.29 12.90
CA SER A 11 13.69 -4.72 13.19
C SER A 11 12.50 -5.69 12.98
N VAL A 12 12.67 -6.72 12.19
CA VAL A 12 11.62 -7.75 11.97
C VAL A 12 11.61 -8.81 13.10
N SER A 13 12.71 -8.97 13.83
CA SER A 13 12.83 -9.94 14.94
C SER A 13 11.97 -9.64 16.17
N MET A 14 11.37 -8.46 16.27
CA MET A 14 10.41 -8.12 17.34
C MET A 14 8.95 -8.44 17.00
N ILE A 15 8.65 -8.85 15.77
CA ILE A 15 7.33 -9.35 15.43
C ILE A 15 7.29 -10.81 15.89
N LYS A 16 6.69 -11.08 17.04
CA LYS A 16 6.32 -12.46 17.41
C LYS A 16 5.45 -12.99 16.28
N LEU A 17 6.04 -13.84 15.42
CA LEU A 17 5.31 -14.56 14.39
C LEU A 17 4.15 -15.28 15.08
N GLN A 18 2.96 -14.75 14.93
CA GLN A 18 1.73 -15.36 15.39
C GLN A 18 1.49 -16.65 14.61
N PRO A 19 0.74 -17.62 15.16
CA PRO A 19 0.59 -18.93 14.54
C PRO A 19 -0.06 -18.82 13.16
N ASN A 20 0.57 -19.38 12.19
CA ASN A 20 0.23 -19.87 10.84
C ASN A 20 -1.00 -19.33 10.06
N THR A 21 -1.88 -18.50 10.61
CA THR A 21 -3.05 -17.94 9.91
C THR A 21 -3.44 -16.59 10.48
N PHE A 22 -3.60 -15.61 9.61
CA PHE A 22 -4.18 -14.33 9.96
C PHE A 22 -5.72 -14.42 9.95
N PRO A 23 -6.44 -13.62 10.78
CA PRO A 23 -7.88 -13.52 10.66
C PRO A 23 -8.26 -12.94 9.28
N PRO A 24 -9.36 -13.42 8.67
CA PRO A 24 -9.75 -12.95 7.33
C PRO A 24 -10.18 -11.49 7.31
N HIS A 25 -10.75 -11.01 8.40
CA HIS A 25 -11.28 -9.65 8.53
C HIS A 25 -10.94 -9.03 9.87
N ILE A 26 -10.97 -7.69 9.89
CA ILE A 26 -10.96 -6.89 11.10
C ILE A 26 -12.03 -5.81 11.03
N ASP A 27 -12.79 -5.64 12.11
CA ASP A 27 -13.82 -4.63 12.19
C ASP A 27 -13.24 -3.21 12.31
N LYS A 28 -13.97 -2.23 11.72
CA LYS A 28 -13.54 -0.84 11.78
C LYS A 28 -13.47 -0.31 13.23
N ALA A 29 -14.37 -0.75 14.09
CA ALA A 29 -14.36 -0.40 15.51
C ALA A 29 -13.09 -0.94 16.19
N ALA A 30 -12.77 -2.21 15.97
CA ALA A 30 -11.55 -2.82 16.52
C ALA A 30 -10.27 -2.08 16.07
N ILE A 31 -10.22 -1.60 14.82
CA ILE A 31 -9.07 -0.82 14.34
C ILE A 31 -8.92 0.49 15.13
N GLN A 32 -10.04 1.13 15.54
CA GLN A 32 -9.97 2.41 16.28
C GLN A 32 -9.27 2.28 17.63
N GLU A 33 -9.38 1.12 18.26
CA GLU A 33 -8.75 0.82 19.55
C GLU A 33 -7.26 0.48 19.45
N LEU A 34 -6.75 0.20 18.24
CA LEU A 34 -5.35 -0.14 18.04
C LEU A 34 -4.42 1.07 18.21
N PRO A 35 -3.19 0.87 18.70
CA PRO A 35 -2.20 1.93 18.78
C PRO A 35 -1.85 2.45 17.39
N LEU A 36 -1.80 3.78 17.25
CA LEU A 36 -1.39 4.45 16.02
C LEU A 36 0.12 4.26 15.81
N THR A 37 0.50 4.00 14.58
CA THR A 37 1.91 3.96 14.16
C THR A 37 2.09 4.69 12.83
N HIS A 38 3.31 5.07 12.53
CA HIS A 38 3.73 5.69 11.30
C HIS A 38 5.17 5.30 10.97
N PHE A 39 5.63 5.68 9.79
CA PHE A 39 7.04 5.55 9.42
C PHE A 39 7.90 6.47 10.30
N GLU A 40 8.92 5.92 10.95
CA GLU A 40 9.83 6.65 11.85
C GLU A 40 11.22 6.87 11.23
N GLY A 41 11.43 6.37 10.00
CA GLY A 41 12.68 6.53 9.29
C GLY A 41 12.82 7.91 8.64
N GLU A 42 13.86 8.07 7.85
CA GLU A 42 14.18 9.32 7.16
C GLU A 42 13.23 9.54 5.98
N VAL A 43 12.54 10.68 5.95
CA VAL A 43 11.66 11.10 4.84
C VAL A 43 12.36 12.18 4.02
N ILE A 44 12.61 11.90 2.75
CA ILE A 44 13.35 12.79 1.83
C ILE A 44 12.41 13.23 0.72
N VAL A 45 12.10 14.51 0.66
CA VAL A 45 11.28 15.10 -0.42
C VAL A 45 12.19 15.45 -1.59
N ILE A 46 11.86 14.92 -2.76
CA ILE A 46 12.55 15.19 -4.02
C ILE A 46 11.68 16.16 -4.83
N ASP A 47 12.03 17.42 -4.83
CA ASP A 47 11.34 18.50 -5.53
C ASP A 47 12.24 19.26 -6.52
N HIS A 48 13.53 18.89 -6.61
CA HIS A 48 14.48 19.41 -7.56
C HIS A 48 15.20 18.29 -8.33
N PRO A 49 15.44 18.44 -9.66
CA PRO A 49 16.09 17.40 -10.47
C PRO A 49 17.48 16.95 -9.98
N SER A 50 18.26 17.85 -9.36
CA SER A 50 19.60 17.51 -8.84
C SER A 50 19.61 16.48 -7.73
N GLN A 51 18.49 16.26 -7.04
CA GLN A 51 18.35 15.30 -5.94
C GLN A 51 18.06 13.87 -6.43
N VAL A 52 17.64 13.72 -7.70
CA VAL A 52 17.13 12.45 -8.24
C VAL A 52 18.21 11.39 -8.33
N ALA A 53 19.40 11.75 -8.80
CA ALA A 53 20.49 10.81 -9.04
C ALA A 53 20.94 10.09 -7.75
N GLU A 54 21.09 10.83 -6.65
CA GLU A 54 21.46 10.29 -5.35
C GLU A 54 20.35 9.37 -4.80
N ALA A 55 19.09 9.79 -4.87
CA ALA A 55 17.95 8.98 -4.46
C ALA A 55 17.87 7.68 -5.25
N ALA A 56 18.02 7.73 -6.57
CA ALA A 56 18.01 6.55 -7.43
C ALA A 56 19.21 5.62 -7.15
N GLN A 57 20.39 6.16 -6.90
CA GLN A 57 21.57 5.38 -6.53
C GLN A 57 21.34 4.62 -5.22
N TYR A 58 20.73 5.27 -4.23
CA TYR A 58 20.39 4.61 -2.96
C TYR A 58 19.35 3.50 -3.19
N LEU A 59 18.24 3.79 -3.87
CA LEU A 59 17.15 2.84 -4.10
C LEU A 59 17.59 1.60 -4.90
N ASN A 60 18.52 1.75 -5.84
CA ASN A 60 19.07 0.62 -6.63
C ASN A 60 19.88 -0.38 -5.80
N GLN A 61 20.19 -0.10 -4.53
CA GLN A 61 20.88 -1.05 -3.65
C GLN A 61 19.95 -2.11 -3.06
N PHE A 62 18.63 -1.95 -3.22
CA PHE A 62 17.62 -2.81 -2.60
C PHE A 62 16.96 -3.72 -3.62
N THR A 63 16.64 -4.93 -3.21
CA THR A 63 15.93 -5.92 -4.03
C THR A 63 14.41 -5.85 -3.88
N VAL A 64 13.91 -5.17 -2.85
CA VAL A 64 12.47 -4.97 -2.59
C VAL A 64 12.24 -3.53 -2.14
N LEU A 65 11.26 -2.88 -2.74
CA LEU A 65 10.85 -1.51 -2.43
C LEU A 65 9.33 -1.45 -2.25
N GLY A 66 8.87 -0.71 -1.24
CA GLY A 66 7.47 -0.34 -1.11
C GLY A 66 7.17 0.87 -1.99
N VAL A 67 6.06 0.87 -2.71
CA VAL A 67 5.69 1.95 -3.62
C VAL A 67 4.22 2.30 -3.44
N ASP A 68 3.93 3.59 -3.43
CA ASP A 68 2.58 4.12 -3.44
C ASP A 68 2.53 5.40 -4.26
N THR A 69 1.34 5.90 -4.60
CA THR A 69 1.20 7.16 -5.33
C THR A 69 0.04 7.99 -4.79
N GLU A 70 0.16 9.31 -4.94
CA GLU A 70 -0.90 10.23 -4.60
C GLU A 70 -1.27 11.14 -5.77
N ALA A 71 -2.56 11.41 -5.90
CA ALA A 71 -3.10 12.36 -6.85
C ALA A 71 -4.08 13.29 -6.14
N ARG A 72 -4.28 14.48 -6.69
CA ARG A 72 -5.34 15.37 -6.22
C ARG A 72 -6.68 14.65 -6.28
N PRO A 73 -7.48 14.65 -5.18
CA PRO A 73 -8.79 14.02 -5.18
C PRO A 73 -9.76 14.72 -6.14
N SER A 74 -10.59 13.94 -6.82
CA SER A 74 -11.69 14.47 -7.63
C SER A 74 -13.03 14.09 -7.01
N PHE A 75 -13.88 15.07 -6.82
CA PHE A 75 -15.27 14.89 -6.38
C PHE A 75 -16.27 14.91 -7.54
N LYS A 76 -15.76 15.06 -8.79
CA LYS A 76 -16.58 15.02 -10.02
C LYS A 76 -16.38 13.68 -10.72
N ARG A 77 -17.50 13.02 -11.05
CA ARG A 77 -17.48 11.74 -11.78
C ARG A 77 -16.74 11.88 -13.11
N GLY A 78 -15.83 10.95 -13.42
CA GLY A 78 -15.06 10.91 -14.67
C GLY A 78 -13.89 11.90 -14.74
N VAL A 79 -13.65 12.72 -13.71
CA VAL A 79 -12.48 13.59 -13.64
C VAL A 79 -11.38 12.88 -12.86
N HIS A 80 -10.22 12.72 -13.49
CA HIS A 80 -9.02 12.15 -12.88
C HIS A 80 -7.87 13.12 -13.01
N TYR A 81 -7.21 13.42 -11.89
CA TYR A 81 -6.00 14.23 -11.89
C TYR A 81 -4.76 13.35 -12.10
N PRO A 82 -3.72 13.87 -12.73
CA PRO A 82 -2.48 13.12 -12.90
C PRO A 82 -1.82 12.85 -11.55
N THR A 83 -1.11 11.72 -11.44
CA THR A 83 -0.32 11.39 -10.25
C THR A 83 0.62 12.54 -9.90
N ALA A 84 0.51 13.09 -8.70
CA ALA A 84 1.25 14.25 -8.23
C ALA A 84 2.51 13.87 -7.43
N LEU A 85 2.47 12.71 -6.78
CA LEU A 85 3.53 12.22 -5.92
C LEU A 85 3.73 10.73 -6.16
N VAL A 86 4.97 10.25 -6.16
CA VAL A 86 5.31 8.84 -6.00
C VAL A 86 6.21 8.67 -4.79
N GLN A 87 5.85 7.75 -3.92
CA GLN A 87 6.60 7.36 -2.75
C GLN A 87 7.32 6.05 -3.01
N ILE A 88 8.61 6.00 -2.69
CA ILE A 88 9.41 4.77 -2.75
C ILE A 88 10.12 4.58 -1.43
N SER A 89 9.78 3.52 -0.71
CA SER A 89 10.26 3.26 0.64
C SER A 89 11.15 2.03 0.71
N THR A 90 12.22 2.18 1.46
CA THR A 90 12.96 1.10 2.13
C THR A 90 12.48 0.97 3.57
N GLN A 91 13.11 0.15 4.39
CA GLN A 91 12.78 0.08 5.83
C GLN A 91 13.24 1.32 6.61
N GLU A 92 14.26 2.03 6.13
CA GLU A 92 14.94 3.12 6.84
C GLU A 92 14.67 4.49 6.22
N ARG A 93 14.42 4.55 4.90
CA ARG A 93 14.23 5.79 4.16
C ARG A 93 13.03 5.70 3.23
N CYS A 94 12.29 6.80 3.12
CA CYS A 94 11.26 6.97 2.12
C CYS A 94 11.50 8.24 1.30
N TYR A 95 11.55 8.07 -0.02
CA TYR A 95 11.70 9.16 -0.98
C TYR A 95 10.34 9.55 -1.54
N LEU A 96 10.01 10.84 -1.46
CA LEU A 96 8.77 11.43 -1.91
C LEU A 96 9.05 12.28 -3.17
N PHE A 97 8.92 11.68 -4.36
CA PHE A 97 9.18 12.39 -5.63
C PHE A 97 7.95 13.21 -6.02
N ARG A 98 8.09 14.53 -6.00
CA ARG A 98 7.04 15.47 -6.39
C ARG A 98 6.95 15.58 -7.91
N LEU A 99 6.06 14.79 -8.51
CA LEU A 99 5.96 14.71 -9.98
C LEU A 99 5.44 15.99 -10.64
N THR A 100 4.87 16.90 -9.86
CA THR A 100 4.53 18.26 -10.31
C THR A 100 5.76 19.14 -10.50
N HIS A 101 6.90 18.81 -9.87
CA HIS A 101 8.16 19.59 -9.91
C HIS A 101 9.21 18.90 -10.78
N VAL A 102 9.41 17.58 -10.61
CA VAL A 102 10.50 16.86 -11.27
C VAL A 102 10.02 15.95 -12.42
N GLY A 103 8.70 15.90 -12.68
CA GLY A 103 8.12 14.89 -13.56
C GLY A 103 8.34 13.48 -13.03
N LEU A 104 8.19 12.46 -13.87
CA LEU A 104 8.69 11.12 -13.54
C LEU A 104 10.13 11.00 -14.07
N PRO A 105 11.16 11.02 -13.19
CA PRO A 105 12.56 10.95 -13.62
C PRO A 105 12.84 9.62 -14.35
N VAL A 106 13.78 9.66 -15.30
CA VAL A 106 14.14 8.45 -16.06
C VAL A 106 14.74 7.39 -15.15
N GLU A 107 15.50 7.76 -14.14
CA GLU A 107 16.10 6.87 -13.16
C GLU A 107 15.03 6.10 -12.36
N ILE A 108 13.95 6.78 -11.99
CA ILE A 108 12.83 6.15 -11.27
C ILE A 108 12.03 5.25 -12.20
N ALA A 109 11.80 5.66 -13.45
CA ALA A 109 11.18 4.80 -14.46
C ALA A 109 12.02 3.53 -14.70
N GLN A 110 13.35 3.64 -14.70
CA GLN A 110 14.27 2.49 -14.80
C GLN A 110 14.17 1.56 -13.58
N ILE A 111 14.06 2.08 -12.36
CA ILE A 111 13.81 1.26 -11.15
C ILE A 111 12.48 0.52 -11.27
N LEU A 112 11.42 1.21 -11.70
CA LEU A 112 10.09 0.59 -11.91
C LEU A 112 10.10 -0.48 -13.00
N ALA A 113 10.97 -0.36 -13.99
CA ALA A 113 11.16 -1.32 -15.08
C ALA A 113 12.19 -2.42 -14.75
N ASN A 114 12.93 -2.31 -13.65
CA ASN A 114 14.00 -3.27 -13.34
C ASN A 114 13.44 -4.60 -12.80
N PRO A 115 13.62 -5.73 -13.49
CA PRO A 115 13.13 -7.03 -13.02
C PRO A 115 13.88 -7.56 -11.79
N ALA A 116 15.08 -7.06 -11.48
CA ALA A 116 15.84 -7.47 -10.29
C ALA A 116 15.31 -6.83 -8.99
N ILE A 117 14.54 -5.76 -9.10
CA ILE A 117 13.94 -5.06 -7.95
C ILE A 117 12.44 -5.40 -7.89
N CYS A 118 11.97 -5.94 -6.80
CA CYS A 118 10.54 -6.13 -6.54
C CYS A 118 9.92 -4.82 -6.05
N LYS A 119 8.90 -4.33 -6.73
CA LYS A 119 8.08 -3.18 -6.32
C LYS A 119 6.77 -3.68 -5.76
N VAL A 120 6.48 -3.31 -4.53
CA VAL A 120 5.28 -3.75 -3.80
C VAL A 120 4.37 -2.56 -3.57
N GLY A 121 3.12 -2.69 -3.95
CA GLY A 121 2.08 -1.67 -3.71
C GLY A 121 0.74 -2.32 -3.38
N LEU A 122 -0.27 -1.49 -3.15
CA LEU A 122 -1.65 -1.91 -2.93
C LEU A 122 -2.55 -1.31 -4.01
N ALA A 123 -3.40 -2.13 -4.66
CA ALA A 123 -4.15 -1.74 -5.87
C ALA A 123 -3.23 -1.17 -6.97
N PHE A 124 -2.04 -1.70 -7.05
CA PHE A 124 -0.84 -1.12 -7.66
C PHE A 124 -0.92 -0.95 -9.19
N LYS A 125 -1.88 -1.61 -9.83
CA LYS A 125 -2.10 -1.48 -11.29
C LYS A 125 -2.45 -0.04 -11.70
N ASP A 126 -3.26 0.63 -10.91
CA ASP A 126 -3.71 1.99 -11.23
C ASP A 126 -2.59 3.01 -11.00
N ASP A 127 -1.76 2.82 -9.97
CA ASP A 127 -0.57 3.62 -9.72
C ASP A 127 0.42 3.52 -10.88
N ILE A 128 0.75 2.31 -11.30
CA ILE A 128 1.62 2.05 -12.46
C ILE A 128 1.06 2.71 -13.72
N ASN A 129 -0.23 2.61 -13.98
CA ASN A 129 -0.86 3.26 -15.13
C ASN A 129 -0.79 4.79 -15.02
N GLY A 130 -0.95 5.35 -13.83
CA GLY A 130 -0.77 6.77 -13.54
C GLY A 130 0.65 7.25 -13.85
N LEU A 131 1.66 6.51 -13.39
CA LEU A 131 3.07 6.80 -13.64
C LEU A 131 3.44 6.66 -15.11
N ARG A 132 2.92 5.65 -15.82
CA ARG A 132 3.14 5.47 -17.26
C ARG A 132 2.57 6.60 -18.11
N ARG A 133 1.51 7.25 -17.67
CA ARG A 133 1.01 8.48 -18.33
C ARG A 133 1.97 9.67 -18.18
N ARG A 134 2.83 9.66 -17.15
CA ARG A 134 3.87 10.68 -16.96
C ARG A 134 5.12 10.43 -17.82
N ARG A 135 5.52 9.16 -17.95
CA ARG A 135 6.64 8.70 -18.77
C ARG A 135 6.39 7.25 -19.16
N ASP A 136 6.58 6.90 -20.42
CA ASP A 136 6.44 5.51 -20.83
C ASP A 136 7.59 4.65 -20.31
N PHE A 137 7.26 3.51 -19.74
CA PHE A 137 8.18 2.44 -19.30
C PHE A 137 7.43 1.12 -19.25
N LYS A 138 8.16 0.00 -19.36
CA LYS A 138 7.60 -1.34 -19.21
C LYS A 138 7.80 -1.79 -17.75
N PRO A 139 6.74 -1.82 -16.92
CA PRO A 139 6.87 -2.26 -15.53
C PRO A 139 7.28 -3.72 -15.46
N ALA A 140 8.17 -4.06 -14.51
CA ALA A 140 8.62 -5.42 -14.27
C ALA A 140 8.68 -5.70 -12.78
N ASN A 141 8.42 -6.96 -12.36
CA ASN A 141 8.46 -7.42 -10.97
C ASN A 141 7.67 -6.51 -10.01
N CYS A 142 6.41 -6.23 -10.37
CA CYS A 142 5.46 -5.44 -9.57
C CYS A 142 4.48 -6.39 -8.89
N ILE A 143 4.39 -6.31 -7.57
CA ILE A 143 3.49 -7.13 -6.75
C ILE A 143 2.40 -6.24 -6.16
N ASP A 144 1.15 -6.62 -6.40
CA ASP A 144 -0.01 -6.04 -5.75
C ASP A 144 -0.38 -6.88 -4.53
N LEU A 145 -0.35 -6.28 -3.34
CA LEU A 145 -0.70 -6.95 -2.10
C LEU A 145 -2.11 -7.54 -2.13
N GLN A 146 -3.08 -6.86 -2.77
CA GLN A 146 -4.45 -7.38 -2.91
C GLN A 146 -4.49 -8.75 -3.61
N SER A 147 -3.54 -9.02 -4.51
CA SER A 147 -3.47 -10.28 -5.24
C SER A 147 -2.89 -11.44 -4.43
N ILE A 148 -2.19 -11.17 -3.34
CA ILE A 148 -1.45 -12.19 -2.59
C ILE A 148 -1.94 -12.42 -1.16
N VAL A 149 -2.55 -11.42 -0.49
CA VAL A 149 -2.94 -11.51 0.92
C VAL A 149 -3.91 -12.65 1.22
N CYS A 150 -4.79 -13.00 0.27
CA CYS A 150 -5.72 -14.11 0.43
C CYS A 150 -5.00 -15.47 0.58
N LYS A 151 -3.79 -15.62 0.06
CA LYS A 151 -2.96 -16.81 0.23
C LYS A 151 -2.52 -17.02 1.70
N TYR A 152 -2.64 -16.00 2.51
CA TYR A 152 -2.28 -16.00 3.94
C TYR A 152 -3.51 -15.88 4.85
N GLY A 153 -4.71 -16.03 4.29
CA GLY A 153 -5.96 -16.02 5.03
C GLY A 153 -6.66 -14.66 5.14
N ILE A 154 -6.03 -13.57 4.69
CA ILE A 154 -6.58 -12.22 4.78
C ILE A 154 -7.51 -11.97 3.59
N MET A 155 -8.77 -11.59 3.87
CA MET A 155 -9.79 -11.29 2.85
C MET A 155 -10.07 -9.78 2.75
N ASP A 156 -9.64 -8.98 3.73
CA ASP A 156 -9.65 -7.52 3.64
C ASP A 156 -8.60 -7.04 2.64
N LEU A 157 -8.95 -6.03 1.82
CA LEU A 157 -8.12 -5.53 0.71
C LEU A 157 -7.60 -4.09 0.92
N GLY A 158 -8.01 -3.42 1.99
CA GLY A 158 -7.54 -2.06 2.30
C GLY A 158 -6.25 -2.07 3.12
N LEU A 159 -5.30 -1.18 2.80
CA LEU A 159 -3.97 -1.11 3.45
C LEU A 159 -4.06 -1.07 4.98
N GLN A 160 -4.88 -0.16 5.53
CA GLN A 160 -5.06 -0.03 6.98
C GLN A 160 -5.56 -1.33 7.64
N LYS A 161 -6.48 -2.05 6.98
CA LYS A 161 -7.03 -3.30 7.50
C LYS A 161 -5.99 -4.42 7.47
N ILE A 162 -5.32 -4.59 6.33
CA ILE A 162 -4.24 -5.58 6.19
C ILE A 162 -3.14 -5.31 7.21
N PHE A 163 -2.72 -4.05 7.35
CA PHE A 163 -1.70 -3.64 8.32
C PHE A 163 -2.14 -3.94 9.75
N ALA A 164 -3.39 -3.60 10.10
CA ALA A 164 -3.96 -3.87 11.42
C ALA A 164 -4.02 -5.37 11.75
N ILE A 165 -4.42 -6.20 10.80
CA ILE A 165 -4.47 -7.66 10.94
C ILE A 165 -3.07 -8.24 11.22
N ILE A 166 -2.04 -7.76 10.50
CA ILE A 166 -0.69 -8.33 10.59
C ILE A 166 0.06 -7.80 11.80
N PHE A 167 -0.06 -6.51 12.12
CA PHE A 167 0.80 -5.85 13.11
C PHE A 167 0.08 -5.49 14.40
N GLY A 168 -1.26 -5.61 14.50
CA GLY A 168 -2.02 -5.15 15.67
C GLY A 168 -1.88 -3.65 15.92
N LYS A 169 -1.62 -2.87 14.89
CA LYS A 169 -1.47 -1.41 14.92
C LYS A 169 -2.28 -0.78 13.81
N LYS A 170 -2.66 0.49 13.96
CA LYS A 170 -3.32 1.24 12.88
C LYS A 170 -2.40 2.30 12.28
N ILE A 171 -2.57 2.56 10.98
CA ILE A 171 -1.99 3.69 10.25
C ILE A 171 -3.09 4.74 9.97
N SER A 172 -2.69 6.00 9.82
CA SER A 172 -3.63 7.11 9.60
C SER A 172 -4.20 7.07 8.17
N LYS A 173 -5.42 7.60 7.99
CA LYS A 173 -6.02 7.93 6.68
C LYS A 173 -6.31 9.42 6.51
N SER A 174 -5.81 10.26 7.41
CA SER A 174 -6.22 11.66 7.52
C SER A 174 -5.86 12.52 6.31
N GLN A 175 -4.85 12.15 5.52
CA GLN A 175 -4.38 12.95 4.40
C GLN A 175 -4.83 12.42 3.02
N GLN A 176 -5.54 11.31 2.95
CA GLN A 176 -5.97 10.65 1.71
C GLN A 176 -6.70 11.57 0.72
N LEU A 177 -7.49 12.52 1.23
CA LEU A 177 -8.30 13.43 0.40
C LEU A 177 -7.76 14.87 0.39
N THR A 178 -6.48 15.06 0.64
CA THR A 178 -5.85 16.38 0.61
C THR A 178 -5.32 16.72 -0.79
N ASN A 179 -4.96 17.99 -1.01
CA ASN A 179 -4.42 18.42 -2.29
C ASN A 179 -2.90 18.13 -2.37
N TRP A 180 -2.53 17.14 -3.15
CA TRP A 180 -1.15 16.72 -3.37
C TRP A 180 -0.37 17.57 -4.38
N GLU A 181 -1.04 18.54 -5.03
CA GLU A 181 -0.44 19.48 -5.99
C GLU A 181 -0.02 20.83 -5.35
N ASN A 182 -0.20 20.99 -4.04
CA ASN A 182 0.23 22.20 -3.32
C ASN A 182 1.72 22.49 -3.55
N SER A 183 2.13 23.76 -3.41
CA SER A 183 3.54 24.20 -3.56
C SER A 183 4.49 23.42 -2.65
N HIS A 184 4.07 23.09 -1.45
CA HIS A 184 4.83 22.29 -0.48
C HIS A 184 3.96 21.18 0.11
N LEU A 185 4.59 20.05 0.48
CA LEU A 185 3.94 19.03 1.30
C LEU A 185 3.97 19.49 2.76
N THR A 186 2.85 19.30 3.46
CA THR A 186 2.85 19.48 4.91
C THR A 186 3.58 18.30 5.59
N PRO A 187 4.08 18.49 6.83
CA PRO A 187 4.67 17.38 7.60
C PRO A 187 3.73 16.18 7.74
N GLU A 188 2.41 16.44 7.87
CA GLU A 188 1.39 15.40 7.98
C GLU A 188 1.21 14.64 6.66
N GLN A 189 1.24 15.35 5.52
CA GLN A 189 1.23 14.72 4.19
C GLN A 189 2.48 13.87 3.96
N ALA A 190 3.66 14.39 4.28
CA ALA A 190 4.91 13.66 4.14
C ALA A 190 4.92 12.38 5.00
N ARG A 191 4.46 12.48 6.26
CA ARG A 191 4.32 11.34 7.17
C ARG A 191 3.31 10.31 6.66
N TYR A 192 2.16 10.76 6.18
CA TYR A 192 1.13 9.88 5.63
C TYR A 192 1.67 9.12 4.41
N ALA A 193 2.19 9.81 3.41
CA ALA A 193 2.68 9.24 2.17
C ALA A 193 3.84 8.26 2.39
N SER A 194 4.79 8.61 3.28
CA SER A 194 5.89 7.71 3.63
C SER A 194 5.41 6.46 4.37
N THR A 195 4.39 6.61 5.23
CA THR A 195 3.81 5.49 5.98
C THR A 195 3.12 4.49 5.05
N ASP A 196 2.38 4.94 4.03
CA ASP A 196 1.66 4.04 3.14
C ASP A 196 2.63 3.20 2.27
N ALA A 197 3.66 3.82 1.68
CA ALA A 197 4.69 3.07 0.95
C ALA A 197 5.49 2.12 1.86
N TRP A 198 5.86 2.55 3.05
CA TRP A 198 6.56 1.69 4.03
C TRP A 198 5.67 0.53 4.51
N ALA A 199 4.38 0.77 4.74
CA ALA A 199 3.45 -0.26 5.17
C ALA A 199 3.31 -1.36 4.11
N THR A 200 3.26 -1.02 2.81
CA THR A 200 3.23 -2.03 1.73
C THR A 200 4.47 -2.92 1.76
N LEU A 201 5.66 -2.31 1.97
CA LEU A 201 6.91 -3.05 2.10
C LEU A 201 6.90 -4.00 3.31
N LEU A 202 6.53 -3.50 4.48
CA LEU A 202 6.52 -4.32 5.71
C LEU A 202 5.55 -5.50 5.61
N ILE A 203 4.33 -5.26 5.11
CA ILE A 203 3.36 -6.33 4.86
C ILE A 203 3.98 -7.42 4.01
N TYR A 204 4.59 -7.04 2.87
CA TYR A 204 5.22 -8.01 1.98
C TYR A 204 6.33 -8.80 2.65
N LEU A 205 7.22 -8.14 3.39
CA LEU A 205 8.34 -8.79 4.09
C LEU A 205 7.86 -9.82 5.12
N VAL A 206 6.77 -9.53 5.85
CA VAL A 206 6.15 -10.47 6.78
C VAL A 206 5.52 -11.65 6.03
N LEU A 207 4.79 -11.38 4.95
CA LEU A 207 4.17 -12.43 4.15
C LEU A 207 5.20 -13.38 3.53
N GLN A 208 6.37 -12.88 3.12
CA GLN A 208 7.47 -13.72 2.60
C GLN A 208 8.03 -14.71 3.65
N GLN A 209 7.90 -14.38 4.94
CA GLN A 209 8.35 -15.25 6.05
C GLN A 209 7.20 -16.12 6.60
N THR A 210 5.98 -15.91 6.13
CA THR A 210 4.78 -16.63 6.58
C THR A 210 4.48 -17.78 5.62
N LYS A 211 4.16 -18.95 6.17
CA LYS A 211 3.74 -20.09 5.34
C LYS A 211 2.36 -19.83 4.73
N PRO A 212 2.22 -19.87 3.39
CA PRO A 212 0.93 -19.67 2.76
C PRO A 212 0.00 -20.86 3.02
N LEU A 213 -1.30 -20.61 2.98
CA LEU A 213 -2.34 -21.62 3.00
C LEU A 213 -2.28 -22.52 1.76
N SER A 214 -2.74 -23.76 1.88
CA SER A 214 -2.92 -24.64 0.74
C SER A 214 -3.99 -24.09 -0.23
N LYS A 215 -3.92 -24.46 -1.50
CA LYS A 215 -4.93 -24.06 -2.50
C LYS A 215 -6.36 -24.40 -2.04
N LYS A 216 -6.56 -25.58 -1.44
CA LYS A 216 -7.86 -26.01 -0.90
C LYS A 216 -8.39 -25.08 0.20
N GLN A 217 -7.52 -24.64 1.11
CA GLN A 217 -7.89 -23.70 2.18
C GLN A 217 -8.23 -22.31 1.61
N VAL A 218 -7.45 -21.81 0.65
CA VAL A 218 -7.74 -20.54 -0.02
C VAL A 218 -9.07 -20.57 -0.75
N GLU A 219 -9.37 -21.64 -1.49
CA GLU A 219 -10.65 -21.82 -2.17
C GLU A 219 -11.83 -21.88 -1.19
N ALA A 220 -11.69 -22.62 -0.09
CA ALA A 220 -12.71 -22.67 0.95
C ALA A 220 -13.00 -21.30 1.56
N LEU A 221 -11.95 -20.50 1.84
CA LEU A 221 -12.11 -19.12 2.34
C LEU A 221 -12.81 -18.22 1.32
N LYS A 222 -12.44 -18.28 0.05
CA LYS A 222 -13.09 -17.51 -1.01
C LYS A 222 -14.56 -17.89 -1.18
N GLN A 223 -14.89 -19.18 -1.07
CA GLN A 223 -16.26 -19.63 -1.14
C GLN A 223 -17.08 -19.13 0.05
N ALA A 224 -16.56 -19.27 1.27
CA ALA A 224 -17.21 -18.75 2.47
C ALA A 224 -17.46 -17.24 2.41
N GLU A 225 -16.48 -16.48 1.87
CA GLU A 225 -16.63 -15.02 1.68
C GLU A 225 -17.74 -14.68 0.68
N LYS A 226 -17.83 -15.40 -0.44
CA LYS A 226 -18.91 -15.22 -1.43
C LYS A 226 -20.29 -15.47 -0.81
N GLU A 227 -20.40 -16.55 -0.03
CA GLU A 227 -21.65 -16.89 0.65
C GLU A 227 -22.03 -15.82 1.69
N ALA A 228 -21.06 -15.36 2.49
CA ALA A 228 -21.29 -14.28 3.45
C ALA A 228 -21.65 -12.94 2.77
N GLN A 229 -21.05 -12.62 1.63
CA GLN A 229 -21.44 -11.43 0.84
C GLN A 229 -22.85 -11.54 0.29
N TYR A 230 -23.23 -12.71 -0.23
CA TYR A 230 -24.57 -12.97 -0.72
C TYR A 230 -25.61 -12.80 0.39
N GLN A 231 -25.39 -13.38 1.57
CA GLN A 231 -26.27 -13.27 2.72
C GLN A 231 -26.43 -11.79 3.16
N ARG A 232 -25.33 -11.06 3.30
CA ARG A 232 -25.36 -9.61 3.63
C ARG A 232 -26.16 -8.81 2.61
N GLN A 233 -26.07 -9.15 1.32
CA GLN A 233 -26.82 -8.48 0.26
C GLN A 233 -28.33 -8.76 0.37
N GLN A 234 -28.72 -10.00 0.64
CA GLN A 234 -30.13 -10.38 0.86
C GLN A 234 -30.74 -9.68 2.08
N GLU A 235 -30.02 -9.66 3.20
CA GLU A 235 -30.44 -8.93 4.40
C GLU A 235 -30.62 -7.43 4.15
N ALA A 236 -29.69 -6.80 3.42
CA ALA A 236 -29.78 -5.38 3.08
C ALA A 236 -30.98 -5.08 2.18
N LEU A 237 -31.31 -5.97 1.24
CA LEU A 237 -32.50 -5.85 0.39
C LEU A 237 -33.78 -6.01 1.21
N ALA A 238 -33.84 -7.00 2.11
CA ALA A 238 -34.98 -7.22 2.99
C ALA A 238 -35.26 -6.01 3.89
N ARG A 239 -34.21 -5.45 4.52
CA ARG A 239 -34.33 -4.22 5.34
C ARG A 239 -34.85 -3.02 4.55
N LYS A 240 -34.39 -2.84 3.30
CA LYS A 240 -34.89 -1.77 2.42
C LYS A 240 -36.37 -1.95 2.06
N ALA A 241 -36.80 -3.19 1.78
CA ALA A 241 -38.20 -3.51 1.48
C ALA A 241 -39.12 -3.24 2.70
N GLN A 242 -38.68 -3.62 3.90
CA GLN A 242 -39.41 -3.33 5.16
C GLN A 242 -39.55 -1.82 5.39
N ALA A 243 -38.45 -1.06 5.29
CA ALA A 243 -38.45 0.39 5.45
C ALA A 243 -39.38 1.11 4.43
N ALA A 244 -39.43 0.61 3.18
CA ALA A 244 -40.31 1.16 2.15
C ALA A 244 -41.81 0.90 2.46
N ASN A 245 -42.14 -0.27 3.03
CA ASN A 245 -43.49 -0.61 3.44
C ASN A 245 -43.97 0.23 4.66
N GLU A 246 -43.08 0.49 5.64
CA GLU A 246 -43.37 1.32 6.80
C GLU A 246 -43.60 2.82 6.45
N GLN A 247 -42.99 3.32 5.35
CA GLN A 247 -43.23 4.69 4.88
C GLN A 247 -44.51 4.86 4.05
N ASN A 248 -45.13 3.76 3.59
CA ASN A 248 -46.34 3.77 2.80
C ASN A 248 -47.61 3.40 3.63
N SER A 249 -47.45 3.14 4.90
CA SER A 249 -48.53 2.85 5.89
C SER A 249 -48.78 4.03 6.81
#